data_d29d034252b291f1744c27694b474286
#
_entry.id   d29d034252b291f1744c27694b474286
#
_cell.length_a   1.000
_cell.length_b   1.000
_cell.length_c   1.000
_cell.angle_alpha   90.00
_cell.angle_beta   90.00
_cell.angle_gamma   90.00
#
_symmetry.space_group_name_H-M   'P 1'
#
loop_
_entity.id
_entity.type
_entity.pdbx_description
1 polymer ?
#
loop_
_entity_poly.entity_id
_entity_poly.type
_entity_poly.pdbx_seq_one_letter_code
_entity_poly.pdbx_strand_id
1 'polypeptide(L)'
;MTIPALRVTHCPVNTAGVPWQNVQALRRKGVDARLVVFERYKLHPEADESLDRRGGLARQQATQWRALARLLPRTDIFHFYFGLTLVPKSLQFPILRAARKKSVMHFLGSDIRGKPSAELAWAAKAGARIVGSYDAIRWVPEAEVVPPGINLSEYTPVPPSDRERPVVVHAPSSRRRKGTEHVIAACEQLPVSLEIVEGLHHDDARRRYERADIVVDQLNAGWYGLFAIEAMAVGKPVVSFLHDEAVARTEEAFGVRVPIVSATADTLVERLRPLVESAEERRRVGAESRAYIERVHDADRLADRLLDIYSRL
;
A
#
# COMPACT_ATOMS: atom_id res chain seq x y z
N MET A 1 -14.85 1.22 -35.37
CA MET A 1 -15.29 0.25 -34.32
C MET A 1 -14.55 0.60 -33.04
N THR A 2 -15.25 1.06 -32.04
CA THR A 2 -14.64 1.32 -30.71
C THR A 2 -14.35 -0.05 -30.10
N ILE A 3 -13.10 -0.33 -29.79
CA ILE A 3 -12.71 -1.52 -29.02
C ILE A 3 -13.43 -1.39 -27.67
N PRO A 4 -14.22 -2.37 -27.25
CA PRO A 4 -14.89 -2.28 -25.95
C PRO A 4 -13.84 -2.11 -24.83
N ALA A 5 -14.08 -1.16 -23.92
CA ALA A 5 -13.17 -0.91 -22.81
C ALA A 5 -12.98 -2.19 -21.98
N LEU A 6 -11.74 -2.48 -21.62
CA LEU A 6 -11.39 -3.60 -20.72
C LEU A 6 -12.16 -3.46 -19.40
N ARG A 7 -12.90 -4.50 -18.99
CA ARG A 7 -13.72 -4.51 -17.78
C ARG A 7 -12.99 -5.23 -16.65
N VAL A 8 -12.61 -4.48 -15.60
CA VAL A 8 -11.84 -5.01 -14.48
C VAL A 8 -12.64 -4.87 -13.19
N THR A 9 -12.86 -5.97 -12.48
CA THR A 9 -13.47 -5.95 -11.15
C THR A 9 -12.40 -6.19 -10.09
N HIS A 10 -12.10 -5.16 -9.29
CA HIS A 10 -11.29 -5.25 -8.10
C HIS A 10 -12.14 -5.71 -6.93
N CYS A 11 -11.67 -6.66 -6.15
CA CYS A 11 -12.43 -7.27 -5.03
C CYS A 11 -11.51 -8.07 -4.10
N PRO A 12 -11.94 -8.51 -2.91
CA PRO A 12 -13.20 -8.19 -2.25
C PRO A 12 -13.04 -7.22 -1.07
N VAL A 13 -11.93 -6.50 -0.98
CA VAL A 13 -11.60 -5.58 0.12
C VAL A 13 -10.96 -4.29 -0.38
N ASN A 14 -11.05 -3.21 0.42
CA ASN A 14 -10.33 -1.95 0.21
C ASN A 14 -9.27 -1.74 1.30
N THR A 15 -8.34 -2.69 1.43
CA THR A 15 -7.28 -2.60 2.45
C THR A 15 -6.35 -1.43 2.16
N ALA A 16 -6.18 -0.55 3.13
CA ALA A 16 -5.31 0.63 3.06
C ALA A 16 -5.60 1.56 1.86
N GLY A 17 -6.83 1.54 1.30
CA GLY A 17 -7.19 2.36 0.14
C GLY A 17 -6.53 1.97 -1.19
N VAL A 18 -5.58 1.03 -1.20
CA VAL A 18 -4.82 0.66 -2.40
C VAL A 18 -5.70 0.14 -3.54
N PRO A 19 -6.69 -0.75 -3.31
CA PRO A 19 -7.61 -1.18 -4.37
C PRO A 19 -8.39 -0.04 -4.99
N TRP A 20 -8.84 0.93 -4.18
CA TRP A 20 -9.56 2.10 -4.66
C TRP A 20 -8.67 3.01 -5.53
N GLN A 21 -7.45 3.30 -5.08
CA GLN A 21 -6.48 4.10 -5.85
C GLN A 21 -6.18 3.45 -7.20
N ASN A 22 -6.00 2.13 -7.24
CA ASN A 22 -5.80 1.40 -8.49
C ASN A 22 -7.02 1.52 -9.43
N VAL A 23 -8.24 1.41 -8.91
CA VAL A 23 -9.48 1.57 -9.69
C VAL A 23 -9.58 2.98 -10.27
N GLN A 24 -9.32 4.01 -9.46
CA GLN A 24 -9.39 5.40 -9.93
C GLN A 24 -8.33 5.68 -11.01
N ALA A 25 -7.11 5.20 -10.83
CA ALA A 25 -6.04 5.36 -11.81
C ALA A 25 -6.35 4.63 -13.13
N LEU A 26 -6.86 3.41 -13.08
CA LEU A 26 -7.29 2.66 -14.26
C LEU A 26 -8.46 3.35 -15.00
N ARG A 27 -9.40 3.95 -14.28
CA ARG A 27 -10.48 4.75 -14.89
C ARG A 27 -9.95 5.97 -15.64
N ARG A 28 -8.94 6.66 -15.10
CA ARG A 28 -8.27 7.77 -15.82
C ARG A 28 -7.59 7.31 -17.12
N LYS A 29 -7.23 6.03 -17.20
CA LYS A 29 -6.69 5.40 -18.41
C LYS A 29 -7.77 4.83 -19.34
N GLY A 30 -9.07 5.05 -19.07
CA GLY A 30 -10.17 4.60 -19.93
C GLY A 30 -10.64 3.16 -19.69
N VAL A 31 -10.20 2.50 -18.61
CA VAL A 31 -10.65 1.15 -18.23
C VAL A 31 -12.00 1.22 -17.52
N ASP A 32 -12.94 0.33 -17.84
CA ASP A 32 -14.16 0.11 -17.03
C ASP A 32 -13.78 -0.69 -15.77
N ALA A 33 -13.17 0.01 -14.81
CA ALA A 33 -12.74 -0.58 -13.54
C ALA A 33 -13.75 -0.29 -12.43
N ARG A 34 -13.97 -1.26 -11.53
CA ARG A 34 -14.85 -1.12 -10.36
C ARG A 34 -14.27 -1.82 -9.15
N LEU A 35 -14.62 -1.32 -7.96
CA LEU A 35 -14.31 -1.94 -6.68
C LEU A 35 -15.57 -2.48 -6.01
N VAL A 36 -15.60 -3.79 -5.79
CA VAL A 36 -16.68 -4.49 -5.05
C VAL A 36 -16.08 -5.06 -3.78
N VAL A 37 -16.58 -4.63 -2.61
CA VAL A 37 -16.06 -5.06 -1.31
C VAL A 37 -17.07 -5.90 -0.54
N PHE A 38 -16.57 -6.76 0.32
CA PHE A 38 -17.41 -7.49 1.28
C PHE A 38 -18.12 -6.52 2.22
N GLU A 39 -17.37 -5.58 2.78
CA GLU A 39 -17.82 -4.55 3.71
C GLU A 39 -16.97 -3.29 3.51
N ARG A 40 -17.57 -2.12 3.75
CA ARG A 40 -16.82 -0.86 3.75
C ARG A 40 -15.94 -0.80 5.00
N TYR A 41 -14.67 -0.59 4.79
CA TYR A 41 -13.72 -0.47 5.90
C TYR A 41 -13.76 0.95 6.48
N LYS A 42 -13.78 1.08 7.81
CA LYS A 42 -13.98 2.38 8.48
C LYS A 42 -12.97 3.45 8.06
N LEU A 43 -11.71 3.08 7.87
CA LEU A 43 -10.63 4.01 7.51
C LEU A 43 -10.55 4.29 5.99
N HIS A 44 -11.05 3.36 5.17
CA HIS A 44 -11.07 3.45 3.70
C HIS A 44 -12.41 2.93 3.20
N PRO A 45 -13.50 3.73 3.36
CA PRO A 45 -14.85 3.30 3.04
C PRO A 45 -15.17 3.30 1.55
N GLU A 46 -14.27 3.77 0.71
CA GLU A 46 -14.46 3.94 -0.72
C GLU A 46 -14.64 2.57 -1.39
N ALA A 47 -15.70 2.43 -2.12
CA ALA A 47 -16.03 1.31 -3.00
C ALA A 47 -17.24 1.67 -3.85
N ASP A 48 -17.33 1.11 -5.05
CA ASP A 48 -18.53 1.26 -5.89
C ASP A 48 -19.69 0.46 -5.32
N GLU A 49 -19.39 -0.72 -4.76
CA GLU A 49 -20.40 -1.60 -4.18
C GLU A 49 -19.87 -2.27 -2.91
N SER A 50 -20.72 -2.35 -1.88
CA SER A 50 -20.53 -3.19 -0.71
C SER A 50 -21.56 -4.32 -0.71
N LEU A 51 -21.11 -5.54 -0.47
CA LEU A 51 -22.01 -6.70 -0.39
C LEU A 51 -22.79 -6.77 0.94
N ASP A 52 -22.38 -5.97 1.94
CA ASP A 52 -23.00 -5.90 3.27
C ASP A 52 -23.33 -7.28 3.83
N ARG A 53 -22.31 -8.10 4.04
CA ARG A 53 -22.44 -9.49 4.49
C ARG A 53 -23.00 -9.61 5.91
N ARG A 54 -24.23 -9.17 6.10
CA ARG A 54 -24.94 -9.27 7.39
C ARG A 54 -25.63 -10.64 7.55
N GLY A 55 -25.73 -11.12 8.78
CA GLY A 55 -26.41 -12.36 9.11
C GLY A 55 -25.49 -13.59 9.17
N GLY A 56 -26.07 -14.77 9.29
CA GLY A 56 -25.33 -16.02 9.43
C GLY A 56 -24.55 -16.44 8.18
N LEU A 57 -23.64 -17.40 8.35
CA LEU A 57 -22.71 -17.87 7.31
C LEU A 57 -23.40 -18.24 5.99
N ALA A 58 -24.54 -18.94 6.05
CA ALA A 58 -25.28 -19.36 4.85
C ALA A 58 -25.75 -18.15 4.02
N ARG A 59 -26.25 -17.09 4.68
CA ARG A 59 -26.67 -15.86 4.02
C ARG A 59 -25.49 -15.12 3.42
N GLN A 60 -24.38 -15.04 4.14
CA GLN A 60 -23.14 -14.42 3.63
C GLN A 60 -22.64 -15.15 2.38
N GLN A 61 -22.59 -16.49 2.41
CA GLN A 61 -22.21 -17.31 1.25
C GLN A 61 -23.17 -17.08 0.07
N ALA A 62 -24.47 -17.11 0.30
CA ALA A 62 -25.45 -16.84 -0.76
C ALA A 62 -25.26 -15.47 -1.40
N THR A 63 -24.95 -14.44 -0.61
CA THR A 63 -24.66 -13.08 -1.11
C THR A 63 -23.40 -13.07 -2.00
N GLN A 64 -22.33 -13.75 -1.59
CA GLN A 64 -21.09 -13.86 -2.35
C GLN A 64 -21.30 -14.60 -3.69
N TRP A 65 -22.04 -15.70 -3.69
CA TRP A 65 -22.37 -16.46 -4.91
C TRP A 65 -23.22 -15.66 -5.88
N ARG A 66 -24.23 -14.93 -5.39
CA ARG A 66 -25.05 -14.02 -6.21
C ARG A 66 -24.20 -12.90 -6.82
N ALA A 67 -23.27 -12.34 -6.03
CA ALA A 67 -22.33 -11.32 -6.53
C ALA A 67 -21.44 -11.89 -7.62
N LEU A 68 -20.84 -13.08 -7.45
CA LEU A 68 -20.02 -13.71 -8.47
C LEU A 68 -20.83 -13.96 -9.75
N ALA A 69 -22.03 -14.54 -9.66
CA ALA A 69 -22.89 -14.82 -10.80
C ALA A 69 -23.25 -13.56 -11.59
N ARG A 70 -23.51 -12.44 -10.91
CA ARG A 70 -23.84 -11.15 -11.52
C ARG A 70 -22.60 -10.46 -12.15
N LEU A 71 -21.44 -10.57 -11.53
CA LEU A 71 -20.20 -9.95 -11.99
C LEU A 71 -19.55 -10.71 -13.13
N LEU A 72 -19.71 -12.04 -13.19
CA LEU A 72 -19.04 -12.91 -14.16
C LEU A 72 -19.23 -12.48 -15.64
N PRO A 73 -20.47 -12.16 -16.12
CA PRO A 73 -20.66 -11.70 -17.51
C PRO A 73 -20.18 -10.27 -17.76
N ARG A 74 -19.95 -9.49 -16.71
CA ARG A 74 -19.61 -8.05 -16.77
C ARG A 74 -18.13 -7.77 -16.50
N THR A 75 -17.31 -8.79 -16.33
CA THR A 75 -15.90 -8.69 -15.95
C THR A 75 -15.06 -9.52 -16.90
N ASP A 76 -13.96 -8.97 -17.36
CA ASP A 76 -12.95 -9.68 -18.15
C ASP A 76 -11.81 -10.14 -17.24
N ILE A 77 -11.41 -9.29 -16.27
CA ILE A 77 -10.35 -9.57 -15.29
C ILE A 77 -10.87 -9.37 -13.87
N PHE A 78 -10.74 -10.39 -13.03
CA PHE A 78 -10.95 -10.28 -11.58
C PHE A 78 -9.61 -10.02 -10.89
N HIS A 79 -9.47 -8.85 -10.25
CA HIS A 79 -8.29 -8.47 -9.50
C HIS A 79 -8.57 -8.60 -8.01
N PHE A 80 -8.08 -9.68 -7.42
CA PHE A 80 -8.25 -10.01 -6.00
C PHE A 80 -7.16 -9.39 -5.15
N TYR A 81 -7.52 -9.05 -3.90
CA TYR A 81 -6.60 -8.47 -2.94
C TYR A 81 -6.53 -9.24 -1.63
N PHE A 82 -5.39 -9.08 -0.95
CA PHE A 82 -5.20 -9.52 0.43
C PHE A 82 -5.39 -11.03 0.62
N GLY A 83 -5.07 -11.81 -0.39
CA GLY A 83 -5.24 -13.26 -0.34
C GLY A 83 -6.70 -13.72 -0.24
N LEU A 84 -7.67 -12.85 -0.54
CA LEU A 84 -9.11 -13.12 -0.47
C LEU A 84 -9.73 -13.26 -1.87
N THR A 85 -10.82 -14.02 -1.96
CA THR A 85 -11.62 -14.19 -3.18
C THR A 85 -13.12 -14.06 -2.83
N LEU A 86 -13.97 -13.84 -3.82
CA LEU A 86 -15.42 -13.66 -3.59
C LEU A 86 -16.08 -14.90 -2.99
N VAL A 87 -15.70 -16.09 -3.50
CA VAL A 87 -16.18 -17.41 -3.02
C VAL A 87 -14.96 -18.26 -2.62
N PRO A 88 -15.11 -19.44 -2.01
CA PRO A 88 -13.95 -20.26 -1.63
C PRO A 88 -12.94 -20.44 -2.77
N LYS A 89 -11.66 -20.27 -2.47
CA LYS A 89 -10.55 -20.30 -3.46
C LYS A 89 -10.53 -21.58 -4.31
N SER A 90 -10.91 -22.72 -3.70
CA SER A 90 -11.00 -24.00 -4.38
C SER A 90 -12.00 -24.01 -5.54
N LEU A 91 -13.01 -23.16 -5.50
CA LEU A 91 -14.07 -23.03 -6.50
C LEU A 91 -13.87 -21.77 -7.36
N GLN A 92 -13.35 -20.66 -6.80
CA GLN A 92 -13.21 -19.39 -7.48
C GLN A 92 -12.40 -19.52 -8.79
N PHE A 93 -11.19 -20.04 -8.72
CA PHE A 93 -10.32 -20.12 -9.89
C PHE A 93 -10.79 -21.13 -10.96
N PRO A 94 -11.28 -22.33 -10.62
CA PRO A 94 -11.91 -23.22 -11.60
C PRO A 94 -13.10 -22.60 -12.33
N ILE A 95 -13.98 -21.87 -11.61
CA ILE A 95 -15.12 -21.18 -12.23
C ILE A 95 -14.66 -20.10 -13.18
N LEU A 96 -13.69 -19.24 -12.80
CA LEU A 96 -13.17 -18.20 -13.68
C LEU A 96 -12.55 -18.80 -14.93
N ARG A 97 -11.79 -19.89 -14.79
CA ARG A 97 -11.17 -20.59 -15.94
C ARG A 97 -12.23 -21.16 -16.88
N ALA A 98 -13.26 -21.83 -16.35
CA ALA A 98 -14.37 -22.35 -17.15
C ALA A 98 -15.13 -21.24 -17.90
N ALA A 99 -15.27 -20.07 -17.26
CA ALA A 99 -15.90 -18.89 -17.85
C ALA A 99 -14.94 -18.06 -18.74
N ARG A 100 -13.71 -18.54 -18.98
CA ARG A 100 -12.64 -17.83 -19.75
C ARG A 100 -12.36 -16.42 -19.21
N LYS A 101 -12.45 -16.25 -17.89
CA LYS A 101 -12.12 -15.00 -17.21
C LYS A 101 -10.70 -15.04 -16.65
N LYS A 102 -10.00 -13.91 -16.75
CA LYS A 102 -8.65 -13.74 -16.25
C LYS A 102 -8.69 -13.38 -14.76
N SER A 103 -7.61 -13.62 -14.04
CA SER A 103 -7.52 -13.27 -12.62
C SER A 103 -6.13 -12.88 -12.19
N VAL A 104 -6.06 -11.91 -11.28
CA VAL A 104 -4.84 -11.45 -10.60
C VAL A 104 -5.03 -11.60 -9.11
N MET A 105 -3.98 -12.02 -8.39
CA MET A 105 -3.93 -12.02 -6.94
C MET A 105 -2.87 -11.02 -6.48
N HIS A 106 -3.29 -9.97 -5.80
CA HIS A 106 -2.45 -8.88 -5.32
C HIS A 106 -2.31 -8.93 -3.80
N PHE A 107 -1.10 -9.16 -3.32
CA PHE A 107 -0.75 -9.18 -1.90
C PHE A 107 -0.17 -7.83 -1.48
N LEU A 108 -0.58 -7.35 -0.31
CA LEU A 108 -0.18 -6.04 0.22
C LEU A 108 0.90 -6.12 1.31
N GLY A 109 1.41 -7.33 1.59
CA GLY A 109 2.51 -7.57 2.50
C GLY A 109 2.07 -8.08 3.88
N SER A 110 1.20 -7.39 4.62
CA SER A 110 0.74 -7.87 5.93
C SER A 110 -0.08 -9.18 5.87
N ASP A 111 -0.58 -9.52 4.72
CA ASP A 111 -1.32 -10.76 4.44
C ASP A 111 -0.42 -11.96 4.10
N ILE A 112 0.87 -11.72 3.82
CA ILE A 112 1.83 -12.78 3.47
C ILE A 112 3.06 -12.84 4.37
N ARG A 113 3.47 -11.72 4.98
CA ARG A 113 4.66 -11.70 5.84
C ARG A 113 4.57 -12.72 6.98
N GLY A 114 5.62 -13.52 7.12
CA GLY A 114 5.71 -14.58 8.13
C GLY A 114 4.95 -15.87 7.81
N LYS A 115 4.28 -15.96 6.64
CA LYS A 115 3.63 -17.19 6.20
C LYS A 115 4.62 -18.08 5.43
N PRO A 116 4.59 -19.39 5.64
CA PRO A 116 5.33 -20.33 4.80
C PRO A 116 4.86 -20.22 3.33
N SER A 117 5.78 -20.31 2.38
CA SER A 117 5.44 -20.24 0.93
C SER A 117 4.45 -21.34 0.50
N ALA A 118 4.47 -22.50 1.16
CA ALA A 118 3.51 -23.58 0.92
C ALA A 118 2.05 -23.16 1.18
N GLU A 119 1.81 -22.31 2.18
CA GLU A 119 0.46 -21.78 2.45
C GLU A 119 -0.04 -20.81 1.37
N LEU A 120 0.88 -20.27 0.57
CA LEU A 120 0.58 -19.32 -0.51
C LEU A 120 0.57 -19.98 -1.89
N ALA A 121 0.94 -21.27 -1.99
CA ALA A 121 1.02 -22.01 -3.26
C ALA A 121 -0.29 -21.99 -4.08
N TRP A 122 -1.45 -21.88 -3.42
CA TRP A 122 -2.74 -21.75 -4.10
C TRP A 122 -2.83 -20.51 -5.00
N ALA A 123 -2.05 -19.47 -4.73
CA ALA A 123 -2.04 -18.23 -5.53
C ALA A 123 -1.55 -18.45 -6.95
N ALA A 124 -0.80 -19.53 -7.22
CA ALA A 124 -0.39 -19.95 -8.56
C ALA A 124 -1.58 -20.31 -9.48
N LYS A 125 -2.78 -20.45 -8.92
CA LYS A 125 -4.02 -20.66 -9.72
C LYS A 125 -4.54 -19.36 -10.37
N ALA A 126 -4.10 -18.19 -9.90
CA ALA A 126 -4.34 -16.92 -10.58
C ALA A 126 -3.46 -16.79 -11.83
N GLY A 127 -3.92 -16.01 -12.82
CA GLY A 127 -3.16 -15.75 -14.03
C GLY A 127 -1.89 -14.94 -13.79
N ALA A 128 -1.94 -13.99 -12.83
CA ALA A 128 -0.76 -13.26 -12.34
C ALA A 128 -0.81 -13.10 -10.83
N ARG A 129 0.37 -12.91 -10.22
CA ARG A 129 0.55 -12.60 -8.81
C ARG A 129 1.28 -11.29 -8.69
N ILE A 130 0.81 -10.42 -7.81
CA ILE A 130 1.40 -9.11 -7.55
C ILE A 130 1.72 -8.99 -6.07
N VAL A 131 2.85 -8.36 -5.76
CA VAL A 131 3.23 -7.93 -4.40
C VAL A 131 3.55 -6.44 -4.39
N GLY A 132 3.35 -5.80 -3.24
CA GLY A 132 3.51 -4.35 -3.10
C GLY A 132 4.96 -3.86 -2.98
N SER A 133 5.95 -4.76 -2.87
CA SER A 133 7.35 -4.37 -2.63
C SER A 133 8.31 -5.52 -2.89
N TYR A 134 9.59 -5.21 -3.11
CA TYR A 134 10.61 -6.21 -3.37
C TYR A 134 10.95 -7.07 -2.14
N ASP A 135 10.75 -6.59 -0.90
CA ASP A 135 10.87 -7.42 0.29
C ASP A 135 9.85 -8.57 0.30
N ALA A 136 8.68 -8.36 -0.29
CA ALA A 136 7.59 -9.33 -0.30
C ALA A 136 7.81 -10.50 -1.28
N ILE A 137 8.72 -10.39 -2.24
CA ILE A 137 9.07 -11.46 -3.19
C ILE A 137 9.57 -12.73 -2.47
N ARG A 138 10.20 -12.60 -1.29
CA ARG A 138 10.64 -13.77 -0.50
C ARG A 138 9.52 -14.72 -0.12
N TRP A 139 8.27 -14.25 -0.07
CA TRP A 139 7.08 -15.08 0.22
C TRP A 139 6.35 -15.54 -1.04
N VAL A 140 6.45 -14.76 -2.12
CA VAL A 140 5.84 -15.08 -3.42
C VAL A 140 6.85 -14.81 -4.54
N PRO A 141 7.84 -15.70 -4.74
CA PRO A 141 9.02 -15.44 -5.59
C PRO A 141 8.71 -15.07 -7.05
N GLU A 142 7.61 -15.60 -7.60
CA GLU A 142 7.22 -15.37 -9.00
C GLU A 142 6.21 -14.22 -9.16
N ALA A 143 6.02 -13.40 -8.13
CA ALA A 143 5.14 -12.25 -8.22
C ALA A 143 5.82 -11.06 -8.89
N GLU A 144 5.03 -10.30 -9.64
CA GLU A 144 5.44 -8.99 -10.13
C GLU A 144 5.30 -7.93 -9.02
N VAL A 145 6.19 -6.95 -9.02
CA VAL A 145 6.15 -5.89 -8.01
C VAL A 145 5.41 -4.68 -8.57
N VAL A 146 4.29 -4.35 -7.94
CA VAL A 146 3.55 -3.11 -8.15
C VAL A 146 3.37 -2.41 -6.81
N PRO A 147 4.18 -1.37 -6.52
CA PRO A 147 4.08 -0.63 -5.27
C PRO A 147 2.68 -0.03 -5.06
N PRO A 148 2.26 0.24 -3.80
CA PRO A 148 1.04 0.99 -3.55
C PRO A 148 1.11 2.37 -4.21
N GLY A 149 0.12 2.70 -5.05
CA GLY A 149 0.01 4.00 -5.69
C GLY A 149 -0.85 4.97 -4.88
N ILE A 150 -0.53 6.26 -4.99
CA ILE A 150 -1.35 7.35 -4.46
C ILE A 150 -1.65 8.37 -5.57
N ASN A 151 -2.78 9.06 -5.46
CA ASN A 151 -3.10 10.16 -6.34
C ASN A 151 -2.32 11.41 -5.92
N LEU A 152 -1.25 11.74 -6.64
CA LEU A 152 -0.35 12.84 -6.30
C LEU A 152 -1.04 14.22 -6.29
N SER A 153 -2.14 14.40 -7.02
CA SER A 153 -2.88 15.67 -7.01
C SER A 153 -3.54 15.98 -5.67
N GLU A 154 -3.68 14.98 -4.81
CA GLU A 154 -4.22 15.14 -3.46
C GLU A 154 -3.18 15.57 -2.43
N TYR A 155 -1.88 15.58 -2.78
CA TYR A 155 -0.76 15.83 -1.87
C TYR A 155 0.06 17.04 -2.30
N THR A 156 -0.20 18.19 -1.67
CA THR A 156 0.61 19.40 -1.86
C THR A 156 1.86 19.31 -0.97
N PRO A 157 3.06 19.50 -1.51
CA PRO A 157 4.27 19.53 -0.69
C PRO A 157 4.25 20.64 0.36
N VAL A 158 4.58 20.27 1.59
CA VAL A 158 4.73 21.17 2.74
C VAL A 158 6.12 20.91 3.35
N PRO A 159 7.14 21.68 2.99
CA PRO A 159 8.51 21.44 3.49
C PRO A 159 8.58 21.41 5.01
N PRO A 160 9.55 20.67 5.61
CA PRO A 160 9.81 20.74 7.04
C PRO A 160 10.17 22.15 7.49
N SER A 161 9.82 22.49 8.71
CA SER A 161 10.09 23.81 9.29
C SER A 161 11.55 23.94 9.78
N ASP A 162 11.95 25.18 10.09
CA ASP A 162 13.28 25.51 10.65
C ASP A 162 13.31 25.48 12.19
N ARG A 163 12.33 24.85 12.83
CA ARG A 163 12.26 24.77 14.29
C ARG A 163 13.53 24.16 14.88
N GLU A 164 14.04 24.76 15.96
CA GLU A 164 15.12 24.18 16.76
C GLU A 164 14.70 22.87 17.44
N ARG A 165 13.40 22.75 17.77
CA ARG A 165 12.80 21.52 18.29
C ARG A 165 11.80 20.97 17.27
N PRO A 166 12.26 20.12 16.32
CA PRO A 166 11.40 19.60 15.28
C PRO A 166 10.32 18.65 15.82
N VAL A 167 9.19 18.61 15.10
CA VAL A 167 8.09 17.68 15.39
C VAL A 167 8.33 16.36 14.70
N VAL A 168 8.49 15.31 15.49
CA VAL A 168 8.53 13.91 15.01
C VAL A 168 7.13 13.33 15.09
N VAL A 169 6.60 12.83 13.98
CA VAL A 169 5.29 12.16 13.93
C VAL A 169 5.49 10.66 13.74
N HIS A 170 4.78 9.87 14.56
CA HIS A 170 4.68 8.41 14.44
C HIS A 170 3.21 8.00 14.44
N ALA A 171 2.79 7.23 13.42
CA ALA A 171 1.38 6.81 13.26
C ALA A 171 1.27 5.27 13.20
N PRO A 172 1.25 4.60 14.36
CA PRO A 172 1.23 3.15 14.40
C PRO A 172 -0.19 2.58 14.25
N SER A 173 -0.38 1.69 13.28
CA SER A 173 -1.56 0.82 13.23
C SER A 173 -1.51 -0.30 14.28
N SER A 174 -0.35 -0.56 14.85
CA SER A 174 -0.09 -1.47 15.98
C SER A 174 1.24 -1.09 16.60
N ARG A 175 1.23 -0.65 17.85
CA ARG A 175 2.43 -0.22 18.59
C ARG A 175 3.55 -1.26 18.55
N ARG A 176 3.23 -2.52 18.86
CA ARG A 176 4.21 -3.60 18.86
C ARG A 176 4.84 -3.84 17.49
N ARG A 177 4.03 -3.90 16.43
CA ARG A 177 4.54 -4.17 15.06
C ARG A 177 5.35 -3.00 14.51
N LYS A 178 4.99 -1.78 14.86
CA LYS A 178 5.65 -0.56 14.39
C LYS A 178 6.87 -0.18 15.23
N GLY A 179 7.05 -0.76 16.43
CA GLY A 179 8.16 -0.44 17.33
C GLY A 179 7.98 0.87 18.09
N THR A 180 6.75 1.25 18.42
CA THR A 180 6.40 2.54 19.02
C THR A 180 7.20 2.84 20.30
N GLU A 181 7.41 1.88 21.17
CA GLU A 181 8.16 2.07 22.42
C GLU A 181 9.63 2.46 22.16
N HIS A 182 10.24 1.93 21.10
CA HIS A 182 11.58 2.34 20.67
C HIS A 182 11.59 3.77 20.11
N VAL A 183 10.51 4.18 19.42
CA VAL A 183 10.37 5.56 18.93
C VAL A 183 10.25 6.53 20.09
N ILE A 184 9.46 6.22 21.11
CA ILE A 184 9.31 7.03 22.33
C ILE A 184 10.67 7.18 23.01
N ALA A 185 11.34 6.05 23.31
CA ALA A 185 12.63 6.06 24.00
C ALA A 185 13.74 6.81 23.23
N ALA A 186 13.72 6.77 21.89
CA ALA A 186 14.66 7.52 21.07
C ALA A 186 14.36 9.04 21.08
N CYS A 187 13.08 9.44 21.03
CA CYS A 187 12.68 10.84 21.06
C CYS A 187 12.93 11.49 22.42
N GLU A 188 12.89 10.75 23.53
CA GLU A 188 13.24 11.24 24.86
C GLU A 188 14.72 11.64 24.98
N GLN A 189 15.59 11.08 24.14
CA GLN A 189 17.03 11.37 24.12
C GLN A 189 17.43 12.51 23.16
N LEU A 190 16.48 13.08 22.45
CA LEU A 190 16.70 14.09 21.41
C LEU A 190 15.86 15.36 21.68
N PRO A 191 16.30 16.54 21.25
CA PRO A 191 15.55 17.78 21.39
C PRO A 191 14.41 17.87 20.37
N VAL A 192 13.43 16.97 20.46
CA VAL A 192 12.28 16.87 19.56
C VAL A 192 10.95 16.94 20.31
N SER A 193 9.87 17.22 19.60
CA SER A 193 8.50 17.03 20.07
C SER A 193 7.90 15.81 19.38
N LEU A 194 7.58 14.76 20.15
CA LEU A 194 6.96 13.55 19.60
C LEU A 194 5.44 13.69 19.58
N GLU A 195 4.83 13.41 18.42
CA GLU A 195 3.38 13.27 18.28
C GLU A 195 3.05 11.84 17.79
N ILE A 196 2.27 11.11 18.61
CA ILE A 196 1.77 9.77 18.24
C ILE A 196 0.34 9.92 17.73
N VAL A 197 0.10 9.50 16.49
CA VAL A 197 -1.18 9.62 15.81
C VAL A 197 -1.86 8.25 15.75
N GLU A 198 -2.89 8.05 16.57
CA GLU A 198 -3.64 6.80 16.66
C GLU A 198 -5.14 7.05 16.62
N GLY A 199 -5.91 6.15 16.00
CA GLY A 199 -7.37 6.16 16.03
C GLY A 199 -8.05 7.30 15.27
N LEU A 200 -7.32 8.10 14.51
CA LEU A 200 -7.87 9.20 13.71
C LEU A 200 -8.40 8.70 12.36
N HIS A 201 -9.37 9.43 11.80
CA HIS A 201 -9.70 9.30 10.39
C HIS A 201 -8.53 9.71 9.49
N HIS A 202 -8.47 9.15 8.28
CA HIS A 202 -7.38 9.37 7.33
C HIS A 202 -7.08 10.86 7.10
N ASP A 203 -8.12 11.70 6.87
CA ASP A 203 -7.95 13.14 6.63
C ASP A 203 -7.38 13.89 7.86
N ASP A 204 -7.79 13.49 9.07
CA ASP A 204 -7.26 14.06 10.32
C ASP A 204 -5.80 13.65 10.53
N ALA A 205 -5.47 12.40 10.28
CA ALA A 205 -4.11 11.89 10.33
C ALA A 205 -3.22 12.63 9.34
N ARG A 206 -3.69 12.83 8.10
CA ARG A 206 -2.98 13.57 7.06
C ARG A 206 -2.63 15.00 7.49
N ARG A 207 -3.54 15.73 8.10
CA ARG A 207 -3.26 17.08 8.65
C ARG A 207 -2.13 17.07 9.69
N ARG A 208 -1.93 15.97 10.41
CA ARG A 208 -0.81 15.81 11.33
C ARG A 208 0.50 15.57 10.60
N TYR A 209 0.48 14.77 9.51
CA TYR A 209 1.66 14.53 8.67
C TYR A 209 2.18 15.82 8.03
N GLU A 210 1.29 16.69 7.57
CA GLU A 210 1.63 17.99 7.00
C GLU A 210 2.38 18.90 7.99
N ARG A 211 2.12 18.77 9.30
CA ARG A 211 2.77 19.53 10.38
C ARG A 211 4.07 18.90 10.87
N ALA A 212 4.35 17.68 10.50
CA ALA A 212 5.57 16.99 10.86
C ALA A 212 6.81 17.67 10.27
N ASP A 213 7.91 17.60 10.97
CA ASP A 213 9.23 17.93 10.44
C ASP A 213 10.02 16.66 10.09
N ILE A 214 9.75 15.57 10.81
CA ILE A 214 10.32 14.23 10.60
C ILE A 214 9.20 13.20 10.82
N VAL A 215 9.21 12.13 10.05
CA VAL A 215 8.29 11.00 10.24
C VAL A 215 9.07 9.73 10.55
N VAL A 216 8.64 9.00 11.59
CA VAL A 216 9.15 7.65 11.88
C VAL A 216 8.02 6.65 11.58
N ASP A 217 8.23 5.76 10.57
CA ASP A 217 7.18 4.80 10.18
C ASP A 217 7.25 3.51 11.01
N GLN A 218 8.15 2.60 10.69
CA GLN A 218 8.20 1.29 11.36
C GLN A 218 9.61 0.72 11.44
N LEU A 219 9.90 0.02 12.57
CA LEU A 219 11.22 -0.49 12.87
C LEU A 219 11.32 -2.03 12.78
N ASN A 220 10.18 -2.74 12.61
CA ASN A 220 10.13 -4.20 12.72
C ASN A 220 9.72 -4.94 11.45
N ALA A 221 9.34 -4.24 10.38
CA ALA A 221 8.79 -4.88 9.18
C ALA A 221 9.79 -5.05 8.03
N GLY A 222 10.88 -4.28 8.00
CA GLY A 222 11.90 -4.34 6.95
C GLY A 222 11.52 -3.67 5.64
N TRP A 223 10.39 -2.99 5.58
CA TRP A 223 9.95 -2.15 4.48
C TRP A 223 8.95 -1.10 5.00
N TYR A 224 8.85 0.04 4.33
CA TYR A 224 7.97 1.13 4.70
C TYR A 224 6.50 0.86 4.32
N GLY A 225 5.57 1.54 5.00
CA GLY A 225 4.13 1.42 4.79
C GLY A 225 3.51 2.62 4.06
N LEU A 226 2.18 2.59 3.89
CA LEU A 226 1.43 3.67 3.25
C LEU A 226 1.61 5.02 3.97
N PHE A 227 1.69 5.03 5.29
CA PHE A 227 1.98 6.22 6.08
C PHE A 227 3.26 6.93 5.63
N ALA A 228 4.35 6.16 5.41
CA ALA A 228 5.60 6.69 4.89
C ALA A 228 5.43 7.25 3.46
N ILE A 229 4.67 6.57 2.60
CA ILE A 229 4.38 7.02 1.23
C ILE A 229 3.66 8.38 1.25
N GLU A 230 2.63 8.53 2.08
CA GLU A 230 1.88 9.78 2.23
C GLU A 230 2.74 10.91 2.82
N ALA A 231 3.56 10.61 3.83
CA ALA A 231 4.48 11.58 4.41
C ALA A 231 5.53 12.06 3.39
N MET A 232 6.10 11.14 2.62
CA MET A 232 7.02 11.49 1.53
C MET A 232 6.34 12.29 0.41
N ALA A 233 5.05 12.02 0.13
CA ALA A 233 4.29 12.77 -0.86
C ALA A 233 4.10 14.24 -0.48
N VAL A 234 3.99 14.56 0.80
CA VAL A 234 3.98 15.94 1.28
C VAL A 234 5.39 16.50 1.55
N GLY A 235 6.45 15.78 1.15
CA GLY A 235 7.82 16.26 1.21
C GLY A 235 8.47 16.14 2.61
N LYS A 236 8.08 15.14 3.42
CA LYS A 236 8.71 14.92 4.73
C LYS A 236 9.82 13.87 4.66
N PRO A 237 10.93 14.07 5.38
CA PRO A 237 11.92 13.03 5.61
C PRO A 237 11.29 11.90 6.44
N VAL A 238 11.56 10.67 6.02
CA VAL A 238 11.05 9.46 6.67
C VAL A 238 12.19 8.61 7.19
N VAL A 239 12.02 8.10 8.42
CA VAL A 239 12.88 7.08 9.02
C VAL A 239 12.09 5.79 9.15
N SER A 240 12.66 4.67 8.70
CA SER A 240 12.03 3.34 8.77
C SER A 240 13.10 2.26 8.65
N PHE A 241 12.87 1.08 9.19
CA PHE A 241 13.77 -0.05 8.93
C PHE A 241 13.52 -0.62 7.53
N LEU A 242 14.61 -0.75 6.76
CA LEU A 242 14.58 -1.30 5.41
C LEU A 242 15.58 -2.46 5.27
N HIS A 243 15.20 -3.50 4.56
CA HIS A 243 16.13 -4.55 4.14
C HIS A 243 16.95 -4.08 2.92
N ASP A 244 18.27 -4.14 3.01
CA ASP A 244 19.20 -3.65 1.98
C ASP A 244 18.96 -4.28 0.60
N GLU A 245 18.70 -5.60 0.55
CA GLU A 245 18.36 -6.28 -0.72
C GLU A 245 17.12 -5.70 -1.39
N ALA A 246 16.08 -5.38 -0.61
CA ALA A 246 14.85 -4.80 -1.15
C ALA A 246 15.08 -3.35 -1.61
N VAL A 247 15.93 -2.59 -0.92
CA VAL A 247 16.35 -1.25 -1.35
C VAL A 247 17.06 -1.34 -2.69
N ALA A 248 18.13 -2.15 -2.79
CA ALA A 248 18.92 -2.29 -4.01
C ALA A 248 18.06 -2.68 -5.22
N ARG A 249 17.17 -3.65 -5.06
CA ARG A 249 16.23 -4.09 -6.13
C ARG A 249 15.21 -3.02 -6.51
N THR A 250 14.78 -2.20 -5.55
CA THR A 250 13.85 -1.07 -5.83
C THR A 250 14.58 0.02 -6.61
N GLU A 251 15.78 0.38 -6.20
CA GLU A 251 16.62 1.38 -6.89
C GLU A 251 16.96 0.95 -8.32
N GLU A 252 17.33 -0.31 -8.53
CA GLU A 252 17.57 -0.88 -9.85
C GLU A 252 16.32 -0.81 -10.74
N ALA A 253 15.16 -1.23 -10.21
CA ALA A 253 13.93 -1.34 -10.98
C ALA A 253 13.32 0.01 -11.37
N PHE A 254 13.48 1.04 -10.54
CA PHE A 254 12.89 2.36 -10.76
C PHE A 254 13.89 3.43 -11.17
N GLY A 255 15.18 3.14 -11.13
CA GLY A 255 16.25 4.07 -11.49
C GLY A 255 16.30 5.32 -10.60
N VAL A 256 15.95 5.18 -9.31
CA VAL A 256 15.93 6.26 -8.34
C VAL A 256 16.30 5.74 -6.95
N ARG A 257 17.09 6.52 -6.21
CA ARG A 257 17.49 6.16 -4.84
C ARG A 257 16.30 6.20 -3.88
N VAL A 258 16.24 5.25 -2.95
CA VAL A 258 15.29 5.25 -1.84
C VAL A 258 15.75 6.26 -0.78
N PRO A 259 15.03 7.37 -0.55
CA PRO A 259 15.49 8.48 0.31
C PRO A 259 15.23 8.23 1.80
N ILE A 260 14.63 7.10 2.16
CA ILE A 260 14.26 6.78 3.54
C ILE A 260 15.54 6.51 4.34
N VAL A 261 15.68 7.18 5.48
CA VAL A 261 16.77 6.91 6.43
C VAL A 261 16.49 5.58 7.12
N SER A 262 17.28 4.55 6.79
CA SER A 262 17.09 3.24 7.40
C SER A 262 17.63 3.21 8.83
N ALA A 263 16.78 2.75 9.77
CA ALA A 263 17.11 2.63 11.19
C ALA A 263 16.47 1.38 11.82
N THR A 264 17.23 0.70 12.66
CA THR A 264 16.72 -0.30 13.62
C THR A 264 16.37 0.38 14.94
N ALA A 265 15.79 -0.36 15.89
CA ALA A 265 15.57 0.15 17.25
C ALA A 265 16.86 0.68 17.91
N ASP A 266 17.98 -0.03 17.70
CA ASP A 266 19.27 0.30 18.33
C ASP A 266 19.97 1.50 17.68
N THR A 267 19.72 1.77 16.40
CA THR A 267 20.38 2.84 15.64
C THR A 267 19.49 4.08 15.49
N LEU A 268 18.24 4.06 15.98
CA LEU A 268 17.26 5.11 15.73
C LEU A 268 17.71 6.49 16.21
N VAL A 269 18.29 6.60 17.38
CA VAL A 269 18.81 7.88 17.94
C VAL A 269 19.88 8.45 17.04
N GLU A 270 20.86 7.61 16.64
CA GLU A 270 21.95 8.01 15.76
C GLU A 270 21.43 8.48 14.39
N ARG A 271 20.49 7.75 13.81
CA ARG A 271 19.92 8.04 12.50
C ARG A 271 18.96 9.22 12.47
N LEU A 272 18.28 9.51 13.58
CA LEU A 272 17.45 10.72 13.71
C LEU A 272 18.27 11.99 13.91
N ARG A 273 19.43 11.91 14.58
CA ARG A 273 20.23 13.06 14.97
C ARG A 273 20.52 14.05 13.84
N PRO A 274 21.00 13.68 12.65
CA PRO A 274 21.23 14.63 11.57
C PRO A 274 19.97 15.38 11.12
N LEU A 275 18.82 14.71 11.12
CA LEU A 275 17.53 15.33 10.78
C LEU A 275 17.04 16.26 11.90
N VAL A 276 17.37 15.98 13.16
CA VAL A 276 17.00 16.82 14.32
C VAL A 276 17.86 18.09 14.33
N GLU A 277 19.16 17.96 14.12
CA GLU A 277 20.13 19.04 14.23
C GLU A 277 20.15 19.99 13.02
N SER A 278 19.72 19.54 11.84
CA SER A 278 19.81 20.33 10.60
C SER A 278 18.47 20.48 9.88
N ALA A 279 17.95 21.70 9.83
CA ALA A 279 16.78 22.04 9.01
C ALA A 279 17.06 21.88 7.50
N GLU A 280 18.31 22.15 7.07
CA GLU A 280 18.74 21.96 5.69
C GLU A 280 18.68 20.49 5.29
N GLU A 281 19.15 19.59 6.15
CA GLU A 281 19.10 18.15 5.93
C GLU A 281 17.64 17.64 5.90
N ARG A 282 16.76 18.13 6.79
CA ARG A 282 15.33 17.84 6.71
C ARG A 282 14.73 18.22 5.37
N ARG A 283 15.03 19.43 4.87
CA ARG A 283 14.53 19.92 3.57
C ARG A 283 15.09 19.12 2.41
N ARG A 284 16.38 18.80 2.43
CA ARG A 284 17.05 18.00 1.40
C ARG A 284 16.41 16.62 1.27
N VAL A 285 16.33 15.87 2.39
CA VAL A 285 15.73 14.54 2.40
C VAL A 285 14.23 14.59 2.08
N GLY A 286 13.52 15.63 2.52
CA GLY A 286 12.12 15.84 2.18
C GLY A 286 11.89 16.07 0.69
N ALA A 287 12.73 16.82 0.02
CA ALA A 287 12.68 17.02 -1.43
C ALA A 287 12.98 15.73 -2.20
N GLU A 288 14.00 14.97 -1.77
CA GLU A 288 14.31 13.64 -2.32
C GLU A 288 13.14 12.66 -2.13
N SER A 289 12.48 12.72 -0.96
CA SER A 289 11.28 11.94 -0.65
C SER A 289 10.15 12.22 -1.64
N ARG A 290 9.87 13.49 -1.93
CA ARG A 290 8.84 13.88 -2.91
C ARG A 290 9.20 13.38 -4.31
N ALA A 291 10.42 13.60 -4.77
CA ALA A 291 10.86 13.15 -6.09
C ALA A 291 10.79 11.61 -6.24
N TYR A 292 11.10 10.88 -5.19
CA TYR A 292 10.96 9.42 -5.14
C TYR A 292 9.51 8.99 -5.31
N ILE A 293 8.57 9.62 -4.59
CA ILE A 293 7.15 9.30 -4.68
C ILE A 293 6.60 9.54 -6.09
N GLU A 294 6.97 10.64 -6.72
CA GLU A 294 6.58 10.96 -8.11
C GLU A 294 7.09 9.92 -9.12
N ARG A 295 8.19 9.26 -8.82
CA ARG A 295 8.77 8.22 -9.68
C ARG A 295 8.20 6.84 -9.43
N VAL A 296 7.97 6.48 -8.16
CA VAL A 296 7.70 5.09 -7.72
C VAL A 296 6.24 4.86 -7.33
N HIS A 297 5.57 5.87 -6.76
CA HIS A 297 4.25 5.71 -6.15
C HIS A 297 3.13 6.53 -6.82
N ASP A 298 3.39 7.12 -7.97
CA ASP A 298 2.36 7.77 -8.77
C ASP A 298 1.35 6.72 -9.28
N ALA A 299 0.10 6.83 -8.85
CA ALA A 299 -0.96 5.89 -9.20
C ALA A 299 -1.18 5.75 -10.71
N ASP A 300 -0.98 6.83 -11.49
CA ASP A 300 -1.20 6.79 -12.94
C ASP A 300 -0.07 6.02 -13.65
N ARG A 301 1.19 6.14 -13.18
CA ARG A 301 2.31 5.32 -13.67
C ARG A 301 2.14 3.86 -13.31
N LEU A 302 1.64 3.58 -12.11
CA LEU A 302 1.39 2.21 -11.66
C LEU A 302 0.18 1.58 -12.37
N ALA A 303 -0.80 2.38 -12.80
CA ALA A 303 -1.87 1.89 -13.67
C ALA A 303 -1.34 1.40 -15.01
N ASP A 304 -0.35 2.07 -15.62
CA ASP A 304 0.29 1.59 -16.84
C ASP A 304 0.97 0.22 -16.62
N ARG A 305 1.60 0.03 -15.46
CA ARG A 305 2.21 -1.25 -15.07
C ARG A 305 1.16 -2.35 -14.85
N LEU A 306 0.01 -2.01 -14.25
CA LEU A 306 -1.13 -2.95 -14.15
C LEU A 306 -1.69 -3.32 -15.52
N LEU A 307 -1.81 -2.37 -16.45
CA LEU A 307 -2.26 -2.62 -17.81
C LEU A 307 -1.31 -3.53 -18.59
N ASP A 308 0.00 -3.36 -18.41
CA ASP A 308 1.00 -4.26 -18.97
C ASP A 308 0.84 -5.70 -18.44
N ILE A 309 0.63 -5.87 -17.14
CA ILE A 309 0.33 -7.19 -16.54
C ILE A 309 -0.97 -7.76 -17.14
N TYR A 310 -2.03 -6.96 -17.24
CA TYR A 310 -3.32 -7.41 -17.77
C TYR A 310 -3.24 -7.83 -19.24
N SER A 311 -2.40 -7.18 -20.04
CA SER A 311 -2.22 -7.49 -21.45
C SER A 311 -1.57 -8.86 -21.71
N ARG A 312 -0.84 -9.37 -20.71
CA ARG A 312 -0.13 -10.66 -20.78
C ARG A 312 -0.93 -11.84 -20.19
N LEU A 313 -2.15 -11.63 -19.72
CA LEU A 313 -3.00 -12.67 -19.11
C LEU A 313 -3.68 -13.60 -20.16
#